data_67b715c08e1c20e6d41079701ac2ead8
#
_entry.id   67b715c08e1c20e6d41079701ac2ead8
#
_cell.length_a   1.000
_cell.length_b   1.000
_cell.length_c   1.000
_cell.angle_alpha   90.00
_cell.angle_beta   90.00
_cell.angle_gamma   90.00
#
_symmetry.space_group_name_H-M   'P 1'
#
loop_
_entity.id
_entity.type
_entity.pdbx_description
1 polymer ?
#
loop_
_entity_poly.entity_id
_entity_poly.type
_entity_poly.pdbx_seq_one_letter_code
_entity_poly.pdbx_strand_id
1 'polypeptide(L)'
;MPKYSVKKPFTVLVAVILVMVLGFVSLTGMQTDLLPNMNLPYLLVITTYPGASPEQVESDVTQPLAKCVVKAMHDAADEMGTKEGFHGYGPEQGYPFLKQAIQGYYAGRGTKLDEDEIFISDGAKSDLANVLGLFDVDNTVLVPDPVYPTYVDDNVTDGRKIIYGRTSQENGFLGMPDENVKADIIYICSPNNPTGAAYTRAQLKAWVDYARKNDAIILYDAAYECFISDGELARSIFEIEGARQCAVEICSFSKIAGFTGTRCGYTIVPHELEREGMNLNKLWLRRQTTKFNGVPYVVQRAAAAVFTESG
;
A
#
# COMPACT_ATOMS: atom_id res chain seq x y z
N MET A 1 1.47 26.73 -53.20
CA MET A 1 0.19 27.05 -52.57
C MET A 1 -0.37 28.46 -52.85
N PRO A 2 0.41 29.57 -52.89
CA PRO A 2 -0.17 30.91 -53.08
C PRO A 2 -0.94 31.09 -54.39
N LYS A 3 -0.45 30.49 -55.51
CA LYS A 3 -1.10 30.62 -56.83
C LYS A 3 -2.48 29.94 -56.92
N TYR A 4 -2.76 28.92 -56.13
CA TYR A 4 -4.04 28.23 -56.09
C TYR A 4 -5.10 29.05 -55.33
N SER A 5 -4.68 29.63 -54.20
CA SER A 5 -5.54 30.45 -53.34
C SER A 5 -6.05 31.70 -54.09
N VAL A 6 -5.22 32.32 -54.91
CA VAL A 6 -5.63 33.48 -55.72
C VAL A 6 -6.53 33.09 -56.87
N LYS A 7 -6.37 31.90 -57.45
CA LYS A 7 -7.20 31.45 -58.57
C LYS A 7 -8.58 30.89 -58.16
N LYS A 8 -8.72 30.41 -56.91
CA LYS A 8 -10.00 29.83 -56.43
C LYS A 8 -10.32 30.30 -54.98
N PRO A 9 -10.53 31.63 -54.78
CA PRO A 9 -10.70 32.20 -53.45
C PRO A 9 -11.90 31.62 -52.67
N PHE A 10 -12.99 31.30 -53.34
CA PHE A 10 -14.15 30.69 -52.69
C PHE A 10 -13.90 29.27 -52.18
N THR A 11 -13.11 28.47 -52.90
CA THR A 11 -12.74 27.12 -52.45
C THR A 11 -11.87 27.17 -51.19
N VAL A 12 -10.96 28.14 -51.12
CA VAL A 12 -10.09 28.37 -49.95
C VAL A 12 -10.92 28.88 -48.76
N LEU A 13 -11.85 29.80 -49.02
CA LEU A 13 -12.76 30.33 -47.97
C LEU A 13 -13.61 29.19 -47.37
N VAL A 14 -14.19 28.34 -48.18
CA VAL A 14 -14.99 27.19 -47.74
C VAL A 14 -14.13 26.22 -46.92
N ALA A 15 -12.89 25.93 -47.34
CA ALA A 15 -11.97 25.05 -46.60
C ALA A 15 -11.61 25.63 -45.24
N VAL A 16 -11.35 26.94 -45.15
CA VAL A 16 -11.06 27.63 -43.89
C VAL A 16 -12.23 27.60 -42.93
N ILE A 17 -13.45 27.87 -43.44
CA ILE A 17 -14.68 27.79 -42.62
C ILE A 17 -14.87 26.37 -42.10
N LEU A 18 -14.67 25.36 -42.94
CA LEU A 18 -14.82 23.96 -42.56
C LEU A 18 -13.84 23.55 -41.47
N VAL A 19 -12.58 23.98 -41.60
CA VAL A 19 -11.57 23.75 -40.54
C VAL A 19 -11.93 24.48 -39.23
N MET A 20 -12.43 25.72 -39.29
CA MET A 20 -12.88 26.44 -38.12
C MET A 20 -14.10 25.76 -37.47
N VAL A 21 -15.06 25.30 -38.21
CA VAL A 21 -16.23 24.58 -37.68
C VAL A 21 -15.80 23.27 -37.03
N LEU A 22 -14.97 22.49 -37.71
CA LEU A 22 -14.43 21.24 -37.15
C LEU A 22 -13.60 21.50 -35.86
N GLY A 23 -12.79 22.54 -35.85
CA GLY A 23 -12.04 22.96 -34.67
C GLY A 23 -12.95 23.36 -33.49
N PHE A 24 -14.01 24.12 -33.78
CA PHE A 24 -14.99 24.52 -32.79
C PHE A 24 -15.78 23.32 -32.23
N VAL A 25 -16.24 22.43 -33.08
CA VAL A 25 -16.95 21.20 -32.70
C VAL A 25 -16.00 20.29 -31.87
N SER A 26 -14.74 20.17 -32.27
CA SER A 26 -13.75 19.41 -31.53
C SER A 26 -13.50 20.02 -30.15
N LEU A 27 -13.40 21.35 -30.07
CA LEU A 27 -13.18 22.07 -28.79
C LEU A 27 -14.37 21.93 -27.82
N THR A 28 -15.61 21.99 -28.34
CA THR A 28 -16.83 21.81 -27.55
C THR A 28 -17.09 20.37 -27.17
N GLY A 29 -16.55 19.39 -27.92
CA GLY A 29 -16.61 17.97 -27.64
C GLY A 29 -15.44 17.43 -26.80
N MET A 30 -14.40 18.23 -26.57
CA MET A 30 -13.31 17.84 -25.68
C MET A 30 -13.80 17.87 -24.22
N GLN A 31 -13.79 16.71 -23.62
CA GLN A 31 -13.92 16.62 -22.14
C GLN A 31 -12.64 17.19 -21.54
N THR A 32 -12.79 18.29 -20.79
CA THR A 32 -11.68 18.97 -20.11
C THR A 32 -11.41 18.41 -18.71
N ASP A 33 -11.97 17.25 -18.40
CA ASP A 33 -11.67 16.57 -17.15
C ASP A 33 -10.27 15.99 -17.19
N LEU A 34 -9.45 16.41 -16.24
CA LEU A 34 -8.08 15.90 -16.03
C LEU A 34 -8.05 14.39 -15.70
N LEU A 35 -9.20 13.82 -15.36
CA LEU A 35 -9.41 12.41 -15.11
C LEU A 35 -10.52 11.91 -16.04
N PRO A 36 -10.35 10.77 -16.70
CA PRO A 36 -11.46 10.15 -17.41
C PRO A 36 -12.63 9.95 -16.44
N ASN A 37 -13.87 10.07 -16.92
CA ASN A 37 -15.08 9.75 -16.14
C ASN A 37 -14.97 8.30 -15.66
N MET A 38 -14.28 8.10 -14.55
CA MET A 38 -14.34 6.86 -13.81
C MET A 38 -15.64 6.93 -13.01
N ASN A 39 -16.63 6.15 -13.39
CA ASN A 39 -17.71 5.78 -12.50
C ASN A 39 -17.08 4.96 -11.37
N LEU A 40 -16.35 5.64 -10.48
CA LEU A 40 -15.93 5.06 -9.23
C LEU A 40 -17.18 4.95 -8.38
N PRO A 41 -17.61 3.76 -7.99
CA PRO A 41 -18.55 3.66 -6.88
C PRO A 41 -17.81 4.21 -5.66
N TYR A 42 -18.14 5.45 -5.26
CA TYR A 42 -17.67 5.98 -4.00
C TYR A 42 -18.29 5.13 -2.89
N LEU A 43 -17.52 4.20 -2.34
CA LEU A 43 -17.85 3.60 -1.07
C LEU A 43 -17.54 4.64 0.01
N LEU A 44 -18.55 5.40 0.41
CA LEU A 44 -18.48 6.23 1.60
C LEU A 44 -18.50 5.27 2.79
N VAL A 45 -17.35 4.96 3.35
CA VAL A 45 -17.30 4.26 4.65
C VAL A 45 -17.74 5.26 5.71
N ILE A 46 -19.04 5.25 6.01
CA ILE A 46 -19.58 5.98 7.14
C ILE A 46 -19.26 5.15 8.39
N THR A 47 -18.21 5.52 9.09
CA THR A 47 -17.99 5.04 10.46
C THR A 47 -19.05 5.74 11.31
N THR A 48 -20.14 5.04 11.65
CA THR A 48 -21.16 5.61 12.53
C THR A 48 -20.63 5.55 13.95
N TYR A 49 -20.14 6.67 14.46
CA TYR A 49 -20.12 6.95 15.89
C TYR A 49 -21.50 7.55 16.21
N PRO A 50 -22.47 6.75 16.75
CA PRO A 50 -23.84 7.21 16.87
C PRO A 50 -23.92 8.43 17.78
N GLY A 51 -24.34 9.56 17.23
CA GLY A 51 -24.60 10.80 17.98
C GLY A 51 -23.43 11.76 18.10
N ALA A 52 -22.25 11.46 17.56
CA ALA A 52 -21.11 12.39 17.57
C ALA A 52 -21.05 13.24 16.30
N SER A 53 -20.76 14.54 16.46
CA SER A 53 -20.43 15.40 15.33
C SER A 53 -19.03 15.08 14.78
N PRO A 54 -18.68 15.46 13.53
CA PRO A 54 -17.32 15.32 13.00
C PRO A 54 -16.25 15.92 13.93
N GLU A 55 -16.55 17.04 14.58
CA GLU A 55 -15.68 17.71 15.55
C GLU A 55 -15.49 16.89 16.83
N GLN A 56 -16.54 16.16 17.27
CA GLN A 56 -16.43 15.24 18.42
C GLN A 56 -15.59 14.00 18.08
N VAL A 57 -15.75 13.43 16.88
CA VAL A 57 -14.90 12.32 16.42
C VAL A 57 -13.44 12.78 16.31
N GLU A 58 -13.20 13.97 15.79
CA GLU A 58 -11.85 14.55 15.73
C GLU A 58 -11.28 14.78 17.14
N SER A 59 -12.09 15.32 18.08
CA SER A 59 -11.61 15.60 19.43
C SER A 59 -11.40 14.36 20.28
N ASP A 60 -12.25 13.35 20.14
CA ASP A 60 -12.28 12.20 21.06
C ASP A 60 -11.41 11.03 20.58
N VAL A 61 -11.16 10.94 19.25
CA VAL A 61 -10.40 9.86 18.64
C VAL A 61 -9.09 10.37 18.01
N THR A 62 -9.19 11.35 17.10
CA THR A 62 -8.03 11.79 16.31
C THR A 62 -7.09 12.71 17.09
N GLN A 63 -7.62 13.63 17.90
CA GLN A 63 -6.79 14.57 18.66
C GLN A 63 -5.91 13.94 19.75
N PRO A 64 -6.39 12.96 20.57
CA PRO A 64 -5.50 12.31 21.53
C PRO A 64 -4.32 11.62 20.87
N LEU A 65 -4.56 10.89 19.77
CA LEU A 65 -3.49 10.24 19.00
C LEU A 65 -2.56 11.28 18.37
N ALA A 66 -3.09 12.34 17.77
CA ALA A 66 -2.30 13.41 17.21
C ALA A 66 -1.41 14.10 18.27
N LYS A 67 -1.90 14.27 19.50
CA LYS A 67 -1.12 14.88 20.60
C LYS A 67 0.09 14.04 21.00
N CYS A 68 -0.04 12.72 21.17
CA CYS A 68 1.07 11.86 21.54
C CYS A 68 2.13 11.81 20.42
N VAL A 69 1.69 11.73 19.17
CA VAL A 69 2.54 11.76 17.98
C VAL A 69 3.30 13.08 17.88
N VAL A 70 2.59 14.22 17.98
CA VAL A 70 3.19 15.57 17.93
C VAL A 70 4.18 15.76 19.08
N LYS A 71 3.82 15.34 20.30
CA LYS A 71 4.73 15.40 21.45
C LYS A 71 6.00 14.61 21.20
N ALA A 72 5.90 13.39 20.71
CA ALA A 72 7.06 12.55 20.40
C ALA A 72 7.96 13.16 19.32
N MET A 73 7.38 13.87 18.33
CA MET A 73 8.15 14.63 17.33
C MET A 73 8.93 15.78 17.98
N HIS A 74 8.27 16.56 18.84
CA HIS A 74 8.93 17.66 19.56
C HIS A 74 10.06 17.16 20.45
N ASP A 75 9.77 16.15 21.28
CA ASP A 75 10.78 15.58 22.19
C ASP A 75 12.01 15.07 21.40
N ALA A 76 11.78 14.40 20.25
CA ALA A 76 12.85 13.90 19.41
C ALA A 76 13.64 15.03 18.70
N ALA A 77 12.97 16.10 18.30
CA ALA A 77 13.62 17.26 17.69
C ALA A 77 14.49 18.01 18.72
N ASP A 78 13.98 18.18 19.95
CA ASP A 78 14.72 18.80 21.06
C ASP A 78 15.94 17.96 21.46
N GLU A 79 15.78 16.63 21.53
CA GLU A 79 16.88 15.67 21.78
C GLU A 79 17.99 15.84 20.73
N MET A 80 17.64 15.87 19.44
CA MET A 80 18.61 16.04 18.34
C MET A 80 19.34 17.38 18.36
N GLY A 81 18.80 18.39 19.05
CA GLY A 81 19.45 19.68 19.27
C GLY A 81 20.59 19.65 20.27
N THR A 82 20.76 18.55 21.00
CA THR A 82 21.85 18.38 21.97
C THR A 82 23.01 17.59 21.38
N LYS A 83 24.21 17.75 21.98
CA LYS A 83 25.38 17.01 21.51
C LYS A 83 25.27 15.52 21.79
N GLU A 84 24.68 15.16 22.90
CA GLU A 84 24.50 13.78 23.37
C GLU A 84 23.35 13.07 22.61
N GLY A 85 22.33 13.82 22.19
CA GLY A 85 21.15 13.31 21.49
C GLY A 85 21.21 13.47 19.97
N PHE A 86 22.32 13.94 19.42
CA PHE A 86 22.46 14.06 17.97
C PHE A 86 22.50 12.68 17.30
N HIS A 87 21.63 12.49 16.33
CA HIS A 87 21.56 11.30 15.48
C HIS A 87 21.99 11.65 14.06
N GLY A 88 23.10 11.04 13.59
CA GLY A 88 23.52 11.06 12.19
C GLY A 88 22.77 10.03 11.37
N TYR A 89 23.46 9.33 10.47
CA TYR A 89 22.88 8.17 9.78
C TYR A 89 22.48 7.11 10.80
N GLY A 90 21.19 6.84 10.90
CA GLY A 90 20.65 5.81 11.75
C GLY A 90 20.77 4.41 11.13
N PRO A 91 20.29 3.38 11.84
CA PRO A 91 20.15 2.05 11.26
C PRO A 91 19.22 2.08 10.04
N GLU A 92 19.73 1.64 8.89
CA GLU A 92 19.01 1.69 7.61
C GLU A 92 17.67 0.94 7.65
N GLN A 93 17.60 -0.10 8.47
CA GLN A 93 16.40 -0.95 8.60
C GLN A 93 15.47 -0.50 9.75
N GLY A 94 15.75 0.64 10.36
CA GLY A 94 14.99 1.22 11.45
C GLY A 94 15.60 1.04 12.83
N TYR A 95 15.23 1.92 13.74
CA TYR A 95 15.72 1.89 15.12
C TYR A 95 15.09 0.76 15.93
N PRO A 96 15.84 0.15 16.86
CA PRO A 96 15.35 -0.93 17.71
C PRO A 96 14.09 -0.58 18.50
N PHE A 97 13.97 0.66 19.01
CA PHE A 97 12.80 1.08 19.79
C PHE A 97 11.49 0.96 19.01
N LEU A 98 11.48 1.27 17.70
CA LEU A 98 10.28 1.14 16.86
C LEU A 98 10.02 -0.32 16.50
N LYS A 99 11.07 -1.07 16.15
CA LYS A 99 10.93 -2.50 15.85
C LYS A 99 10.40 -3.28 17.06
N GLN A 100 10.90 -3.01 18.27
CA GLN A 100 10.41 -3.61 19.51
C GLN A 100 8.96 -3.25 19.81
N ALA A 101 8.55 -2.00 19.54
CA ALA A 101 7.15 -1.59 19.66
C ALA A 101 6.24 -2.38 18.68
N ILE A 102 6.70 -2.57 17.43
CA ILE A 102 6.00 -3.40 16.44
C ILE A 102 5.97 -4.86 16.89
N GLN A 103 7.07 -5.43 17.39
CA GLN A 103 7.08 -6.79 17.94
C GLN A 103 6.04 -6.96 19.07
N GLY A 104 5.96 -5.99 20.00
CA GLY A 104 4.95 -5.98 21.06
C GLY A 104 3.53 -5.96 20.52
N TYR A 105 3.28 -5.16 19.49
CA TYR A 105 2.00 -5.06 18.83
C TYR A 105 1.54 -6.38 18.19
N TYR A 106 2.44 -7.12 17.55
CA TYR A 106 2.17 -8.46 16.99
C TYR A 106 2.05 -9.53 18.07
N ALA A 107 2.92 -9.47 19.09
CA ALA A 107 2.88 -10.43 20.20
C ALA A 107 1.55 -10.39 20.97
N GLY A 108 0.94 -9.22 21.09
CA GLY A 108 -0.41 -9.05 21.68
C GLY A 108 -1.51 -9.81 20.93
N ARG A 109 -1.23 -10.31 19.71
CA ARG A 109 -2.14 -11.11 18.87
C ARG A 109 -1.62 -12.53 18.64
N GLY A 110 -0.63 -12.95 19.41
CA GLY A 110 -0.08 -14.29 19.31
C GLY A 110 0.92 -14.51 18.17
N THR A 111 1.29 -13.45 17.44
CA THR A 111 2.30 -13.52 16.37
C THR A 111 3.67 -13.10 16.90
N LYS A 112 4.65 -13.99 16.81
CA LYS A 112 6.03 -13.71 17.17
C LYS A 112 6.82 -13.30 15.94
N LEU A 113 7.52 -12.17 16.04
CA LEU A 113 8.43 -11.65 15.01
C LEU A 113 9.82 -11.48 15.63
N ASP A 114 10.86 -11.76 14.84
CA ASP A 114 12.22 -11.40 15.20
C ASP A 114 12.52 -9.96 14.72
N GLU A 115 13.42 -9.25 15.42
CA GLU A 115 13.67 -7.83 15.13
C GLU A 115 14.19 -7.62 13.69
N ASP A 116 14.99 -8.54 13.19
CA ASP A 116 15.57 -8.48 11.84
C ASP A 116 14.64 -8.99 10.73
N GLU A 117 13.40 -9.35 11.06
CA GLU A 117 12.31 -9.57 10.09
C GLU A 117 11.53 -8.27 9.77
N ILE A 118 11.73 -7.20 10.58
CA ILE A 118 11.02 -5.93 10.48
C ILE A 118 11.93 -4.89 9.84
N PHE A 119 11.47 -4.29 8.74
CA PHE A 119 12.18 -3.29 7.96
C PHE A 119 11.36 -2.01 7.89
N ILE A 120 11.83 -0.94 8.55
CA ILE A 120 11.13 0.34 8.56
C ILE A 120 11.36 1.07 7.23
N SER A 121 10.30 1.65 6.69
CA SER A 121 10.29 2.33 5.39
C SER A 121 9.50 3.64 5.42
N ASP A 122 9.50 4.34 4.30
CA ASP A 122 8.76 5.59 4.11
C ASP A 122 7.28 5.39 3.72
N GLY A 123 6.80 4.16 3.75
CA GLY A 123 5.39 3.81 3.58
C GLY A 123 5.14 2.63 2.66
N ALA A 124 3.95 2.03 2.81
CA ALA A 124 3.56 0.82 2.09
C ALA A 124 3.64 0.97 0.56
N LYS A 125 3.34 2.14 0.01
CA LYS A 125 3.38 2.35 -1.45
C LYS A 125 4.76 2.13 -2.03
N SER A 126 5.79 2.69 -1.40
CA SER A 126 7.18 2.49 -1.83
C SER A 126 7.64 1.06 -1.62
N ASP A 127 7.23 0.42 -0.52
CA ASP A 127 7.59 -0.97 -0.28
C ASP A 127 6.95 -1.94 -1.27
N LEU A 128 5.68 -1.70 -1.64
CA LEU A 128 4.98 -2.47 -2.67
C LEU A 128 5.71 -2.43 -4.02
N ALA A 129 6.16 -1.24 -4.44
CA ALA A 129 6.97 -1.09 -5.65
C ALA A 129 8.38 -1.67 -5.48
N ASN A 130 8.98 -1.45 -4.32
CA ASN A 130 10.35 -1.86 -4.05
C ASN A 130 10.55 -3.36 -3.94
N VAL A 131 9.57 -4.08 -3.37
CA VAL A 131 9.65 -5.54 -3.21
C VAL A 131 9.64 -6.27 -4.55
N LEU A 132 9.04 -5.67 -5.58
CA LEU A 132 9.05 -6.20 -6.94
C LEU A 132 10.45 -6.32 -7.54
N GLY A 133 11.41 -5.53 -7.05
CA GLY A 133 12.81 -5.64 -7.45
C GLY A 133 13.51 -6.93 -6.98
N LEU A 134 12.85 -7.79 -6.21
CA LEU A 134 13.32 -9.12 -5.82
C LEU A 134 12.87 -10.22 -6.80
N PHE A 135 11.94 -9.92 -7.68
CA PHE A 135 11.28 -10.86 -8.57
C PHE A 135 11.61 -10.58 -10.03
N ASP A 136 11.61 -11.64 -10.84
CA ASP A 136 11.83 -11.55 -12.28
C ASP A 136 10.65 -10.81 -12.95
N VAL A 137 10.93 -10.17 -14.08
CA VAL A 137 9.91 -9.51 -14.91
C VAL A 137 9.00 -10.52 -15.61
N ASP A 138 9.48 -11.75 -15.79
CA ASP A 138 8.69 -12.85 -16.38
C ASP A 138 7.70 -13.48 -15.39
N ASN A 139 7.77 -13.12 -14.09
CA ASN A 139 6.81 -13.59 -13.09
C ASN A 139 5.39 -13.12 -13.41
N THR A 140 4.44 -14.03 -13.30
CA THR A 140 3.02 -13.74 -13.49
C THR A 140 2.41 -13.27 -12.17
N VAL A 141 1.65 -12.18 -12.23
CA VAL A 141 1.06 -11.53 -11.07
C VAL A 141 -0.45 -11.71 -11.05
N LEU A 142 -1.01 -12.16 -9.93
CA LEU A 142 -2.45 -12.21 -9.69
C LEU A 142 -2.87 -11.02 -8.83
N VAL A 143 -3.80 -10.23 -9.35
CA VAL A 143 -4.34 -9.04 -8.71
C VAL A 143 -5.86 -9.18 -8.62
N PRO A 144 -6.49 -9.11 -7.44
CA PRO A 144 -7.95 -9.01 -7.33
C PRO A 144 -8.46 -7.74 -8.04
N ASP A 145 -9.70 -7.79 -8.56
CA ASP A 145 -10.32 -6.64 -9.23
C ASP A 145 -11.76 -6.48 -8.72
N PRO A 146 -12.13 -5.33 -8.08
CA PRO A 146 -11.37 -4.07 -7.95
C PRO A 146 -10.31 -4.07 -6.85
N VAL A 147 -9.24 -3.31 -7.08
CA VAL A 147 -8.07 -3.23 -6.18
C VAL A 147 -7.42 -1.85 -6.22
N TYR A 148 -6.49 -1.61 -5.33
CA TYR A 148 -5.66 -0.40 -5.32
C TYR A 148 -4.81 -0.33 -6.62
N PRO A 149 -4.93 0.75 -7.43
CA PRO A 149 -4.35 0.82 -8.78
C PRO A 149 -2.84 0.60 -8.82
N THR A 150 -2.11 0.98 -7.77
CA THR A 150 -0.65 0.86 -7.69
C THR A 150 -0.16 -0.57 -7.98
N TYR A 151 -0.90 -1.62 -7.56
CA TYR A 151 -0.49 -3.00 -7.82
C TYR A 151 -0.46 -3.32 -9.33
N VAL A 152 -1.38 -2.72 -10.08
CA VAL A 152 -1.42 -2.86 -11.54
C VAL A 152 -0.34 -2.00 -12.18
N ASP A 153 -0.25 -0.72 -11.81
CA ASP A 153 0.64 0.26 -12.42
C ASP A 153 2.11 -0.13 -12.29
N ASP A 154 2.53 -0.58 -11.09
CA ASP A 154 3.91 -1.01 -10.83
C ASP A 154 4.29 -2.22 -11.70
N ASN A 155 3.40 -3.22 -11.80
CA ASN A 155 3.66 -4.41 -12.61
C ASN A 155 3.58 -4.15 -14.11
N VAL A 156 2.70 -3.25 -14.57
CA VAL A 156 2.68 -2.80 -15.97
C VAL A 156 3.95 -2.05 -16.33
N THR A 157 4.44 -1.19 -15.42
CA THR A 157 5.70 -0.44 -15.61
C THR A 157 6.89 -1.37 -15.79
N ASP A 158 6.92 -2.47 -15.03
CA ASP A 158 7.97 -3.50 -15.12
C ASP A 158 7.75 -4.49 -16.28
N GLY A 159 6.60 -4.45 -16.95
CA GLY A 159 6.28 -5.34 -18.07
C GLY A 159 5.78 -6.73 -17.68
N ARG A 160 5.42 -6.95 -16.39
CA ARG A 160 4.92 -8.26 -15.93
C ARG A 160 3.53 -8.57 -16.48
N LYS A 161 3.27 -9.86 -16.65
CA LYS A 161 1.95 -10.37 -17.02
C LYS A 161 1.03 -10.33 -15.80
N ILE A 162 -0.14 -9.67 -15.94
CA ILE A 162 -1.14 -9.57 -14.89
C ILE A 162 -2.33 -10.48 -15.22
N ILE A 163 -2.77 -11.24 -14.23
CA ILE A 163 -4.02 -11.97 -14.20
C ILE A 163 -4.95 -11.26 -13.22
N TYR A 164 -6.15 -10.90 -13.67
CA TYR A 164 -7.16 -10.27 -12.84
C TYR A 164 -8.09 -11.32 -12.23
N GLY A 165 -8.08 -11.41 -10.90
CA GLY A 165 -9.04 -12.19 -10.13
C GLY A 165 -10.32 -11.40 -9.95
N ARG A 166 -11.32 -11.64 -10.81
CA ARG A 166 -12.59 -10.90 -10.77
C ARG A 166 -13.35 -11.16 -9.49
N THR A 167 -13.77 -10.07 -8.85
CA THR A 167 -14.63 -10.10 -7.67
C THR A 167 -15.92 -9.33 -7.94
N SER A 168 -16.95 -9.60 -7.17
CA SER A 168 -18.27 -8.97 -7.34
C SER A 168 -18.98 -8.86 -5.99
N GLN A 169 -20.10 -8.20 -5.97
CA GLN A 169 -20.95 -8.13 -4.80
C GLN A 169 -21.41 -9.54 -4.33
N GLU A 170 -21.58 -10.48 -5.26
CA GLU A 170 -22.03 -11.85 -4.96
C GLU A 170 -21.02 -12.62 -4.10
N ASN A 171 -19.72 -12.37 -4.28
CA ASN A 171 -18.67 -12.98 -3.47
C ASN A 171 -18.10 -12.01 -2.41
N GLY A 172 -18.81 -10.91 -2.11
CA GLY A 172 -18.42 -9.92 -1.13
C GLY A 172 -17.14 -9.15 -1.52
N PHE A 173 -16.82 -9.08 -2.80
CA PHE A 173 -15.57 -8.51 -3.33
C PHE A 173 -14.30 -9.19 -2.82
N LEU A 174 -14.39 -10.45 -2.41
CA LEU A 174 -13.27 -11.27 -1.96
C LEU A 174 -13.02 -12.40 -2.96
N GLY A 175 -11.92 -12.29 -3.69
CA GLY A 175 -11.47 -13.34 -4.60
C GLY A 175 -10.96 -14.55 -3.81
N MET A 176 -11.24 -15.74 -4.34
CA MET A 176 -10.69 -16.99 -3.81
C MET A 176 -9.74 -17.63 -4.81
N PRO A 177 -8.81 -18.48 -4.36
CA PRO A 177 -7.89 -19.17 -5.27
C PRO A 177 -8.65 -20.00 -6.30
N ASP A 178 -8.19 -19.95 -7.56
CA ASP A 178 -8.61 -20.84 -8.64
C ASP A 178 -7.45 -21.77 -8.98
N GLU A 179 -7.65 -23.07 -8.83
CA GLU A 179 -6.65 -24.11 -9.11
C GLU A 179 -6.20 -24.16 -10.58
N ASN A 180 -6.99 -23.60 -11.49
CA ASN A 180 -6.64 -23.51 -12.91
C ASN A 180 -5.76 -22.30 -13.26
N VAL A 181 -5.61 -21.35 -12.34
CA VAL A 181 -4.78 -20.17 -12.47
C VAL A 181 -3.45 -20.42 -11.77
N LYS A 182 -2.35 -20.12 -12.43
CA LYS A 182 -1.02 -20.10 -11.81
C LYS A 182 -0.47 -18.68 -11.83
N ALA A 183 -0.01 -18.23 -10.67
CA ALA A 183 0.66 -16.96 -10.51
C ALA A 183 1.85 -17.13 -9.58
N ASP A 184 2.90 -16.35 -9.84
CA ASP A 184 4.12 -16.36 -9.02
C ASP A 184 4.01 -15.35 -7.88
N ILE A 185 3.30 -14.25 -8.11
CA ILE A 185 3.07 -13.17 -7.15
C ILE A 185 1.56 -12.96 -7.00
N ILE A 186 1.07 -12.88 -5.77
CA ILE A 186 -0.34 -12.71 -5.45
C ILE A 186 -0.49 -11.49 -4.55
N TYR A 187 -1.27 -10.50 -4.97
CA TYR A 187 -1.63 -9.37 -4.11
C TYR A 187 -2.88 -9.70 -3.30
N ILE A 188 -2.83 -9.43 -2.01
CA ILE A 188 -3.98 -9.48 -1.09
C ILE A 188 -3.94 -8.22 -0.24
N CYS A 189 -5.03 -7.45 -0.26
CA CYS A 189 -5.23 -6.30 0.62
C CYS A 189 -6.42 -6.60 1.54
N SER A 190 -6.20 -6.56 2.85
CA SER A 190 -7.27 -6.84 3.82
C SER A 190 -7.13 -5.97 5.07
N PRO A 191 -8.09 -5.06 5.29
CA PRO A 191 -9.25 -4.69 4.43
C PRO A 191 -8.84 -4.14 3.07
N ASN A 192 -9.59 -4.49 2.03
CA ASN A 192 -9.28 -4.13 0.66
C ASN A 192 -9.60 -2.66 0.33
N ASN A 193 -8.73 -2.03 -0.42
CA ASN A 193 -8.97 -0.76 -1.07
C ASN A 193 -9.31 -1.03 -2.56
N PRO A 194 -10.52 -0.67 -3.08
CA PRO A 194 -11.46 0.31 -2.52
C PRO A 194 -12.68 -0.28 -1.77
N THR A 195 -12.84 -1.60 -1.68
CA THR A 195 -14.12 -2.22 -1.29
C THR A 195 -14.38 -2.25 0.21
N GLY A 196 -13.33 -2.13 1.03
CA GLY A 196 -13.41 -2.30 2.48
C GLY A 196 -13.62 -3.76 2.94
N ALA A 197 -13.72 -4.71 2.01
CA ALA A 197 -13.91 -6.12 2.33
C ALA A 197 -12.66 -6.69 3.00
N ALA A 198 -12.85 -7.50 4.05
CA ALA A 198 -11.78 -8.17 4.78
C ALA A 198 -11.93 -9.67 4.72
N TYR A 199 -10.83 -10.38 4.49
CA TYR A 199 -10.81 -11.83 4.43
C TYR A 199 -10.95 -12.46 5.81
N THR A 200 -11.74 -13.52 5.92
CA THR A 200 -11.76 -14.40 7.09
C THR A 200 -10.48 -15.21 7.21
N ARG A 201 -10.18 -15.72 8.40
CA ARG A 201 -9.03 -16.61 8.62
C ARG A 201 -9.04 -17.84 7.70
N ALA A 202 -10.21 -18.42 7.45
CA ALA A 202 -10.36 -19.56 6.56
C ALA A 202 -10.06 -19.21 5.10
N GLN A 203 -10.48 -18.04 4.64
CA GLN A 203 -10.19 -17.56 3.29
C GLN A 203 -8.70 -17.24 3.11
N LEU A 204 -8.08 -16.59 4.10
CA LEU A 204 -6.62 -16.37 4.08
C LEU A 204 -5.84 -17.68 4.11
N LYS A 205 -6.32 -18.68 4.88
CA LYS A 205 -5.71 -20.02 4.89
C LYS A 205 -5.76 -20.67 3.51
N ALA A 206 -6.88 -20.56 2.80
CA ALA A 206 -6.96 -21.07 1.42
C ALA A 206 -5.94 -20.40 0.49
N TRP A 207 -5.73 -19.10 0.62
CA TRP A 207 -4.70 -18.37 -0.14
C TRP A 207 -3.28 -18.81 0.24
N VAL A 208 -3.00 -18.99 1.52
CA VAL A 208 -1.69 -19.50 2.01
C VAL A 208 -1.42 -20.91 1.47
N ASP A 209 -2.43 -21.80 1.54
CA ASP A 209 -2.28 -23.17 1.01
C ASP A 209 -2.07 -23.19 -0.50
N TYR A 210 -2.81 -22.35 -1.22
CA TYR A 210 -2.63 -22.18 -2.66
C TYR A 210 -1.22 -21.67 -2.99
N ALA A 211 -0.74 -20.61 -2.30
CA ALA A 211 0.58 -20.04 -2.54
C ALA A 211 1.69 -21.06 -2.27
N ARG A 212 1.61 -21.81 -1.18
CA ARG A 212 2.57 -22.87 -0.85
C ARG A 212 2.57 -24.02 -1.85
N LYS A 213 1.38 -24.42 -2.33
CA LYS A 213 1.24 -25.48 -3.33
C LYS A 213 1.85 -25.10 -4.68
N ASN A 214 1.73 -23.83 -5.07
CA ASN A 214 2.16 -23.30 -6.37
C ASN A 214 3.52 -22.60 -6.33
N ASP A 215 4.20 -22.61 -5.19
CA ASP A 215 5.45 -21.87 -4.95
C ASP A 215 5.34 -20.36 -5.19
N ALA A 216 4.15 -19.80 -4.98
CA ALA A 216 3.86 -18.40 -5.15
C ALA A 216 4.18 -17.58 -3.88
N ILE A 217 4.37 -16.27 -4.06
CA ILE A 217 4.54 -15.30 -2.98
C ILE A 217 3.29 -14.44 -2.84
N ILE A 218 2.79 -14.32 -1.62
CA ILE A 218 1.73 -13.38 -1.27
C ILE A 218 2.38 -12.05 -0.84
N LEU A 219 2.03 -10.96 -1.51
CA LEU A 219 2.26 -9.60 -1.06
C LEU A 219 0.99 -9.13 -0.35
N TYR A 220 1.03 -9.18 0.98
CA TYR A 220 -0.11 -8.86 1.83
C TYR A 220 -0.05 -7.40 2.27
N ASP A 221 -0.94 -6.58 1.74
CA ASP A 221 -1.07 -5.16 2.12
C ASP A 221 -2.00 -5.03 3.33
N ALA A 222 -1.41 -4.73 4.48
CA ALA A 222 -2.08 -4.55 5.77
C ALA A 222 -2.29 -3.06 6.12
N ALA A 223 -2.25 -2.15 5.14
CA ALA A 223 -2.33 -0.70 5.40
C ALA A 223 -3.60 -0.27 6.15
N TYR A 224 -4.66 -1.06 6.09
CA TYR A 224 -5.96 -0.78 6.72
C TYR A 224 -6.29 -1.73 7.90
N GLU A 225 -5.35 -2.55 8.35
CA GLU A 225 -5.56 -3.55 9.41
C GLU A 225 -6.09 -2.95 10.72
N CYS A 226 -5.70 -1.69 11.02
CA CYS A 226 -6.13 -0.99 12.22
C CYS A 226 -7.64 -0.75 12.29
N PHE A 227 -8.36 -0.82 11.17
CA PHE A 227 -9.82 -0.66 11.11
C PHE A 227 -10.58 -1.97 11.35
N ILE A 228 -9.90 -3.10 11.45
CA ILE A 228 -10.53 -4.37 11.83
C ILE A 228 -10.86 -4.33 13.32
N SER A 229 -12.14 -4.27 13.63
CA SER A 229 -12.69 -4.33 15.00
C SER A 229 -13.23 -5.71 15.38
N ASP A 230 -13.47 -6.58 14.40
CA ASP A 230 -13.94 -7.95 14.61
C ASP A 230 -12.76 -8.87 14.97
N GLY A 231 -12.76 -9.41 16.17
CA GLY A 231 -11.70 -10.30 16.67
C GLY A 231 -11.57 -11.64 15.93
N GLU A 232 -12.59 -12.04 15.17
CA GLU A 232 -12.55 -13.26 14.35
C GLU A 232 -11.74 -13.06 13.04
N LEU A 233 -11.54 -11.81 12.60
CA LEU A 233 -10.74 -11.50 11.42
C LEU A 233 -9.26 -11.39 11.79
N ALA A 234 -8.40 -11.84 10.90
CA ALA A 234 -6.96 -11.66 11.06
C ALA A 234 -6.55 -10.23 10.69
N ARG A 235 -5.73 -9.61 11.52
CA ARG A 235 -5.11 -8.30 11.23
C ARG A 235 -3.75 -8.44 10.55
N SER A 236 -3.15 -9.63 10.65
CA SER A 236 -1.90 -9.99 9.99
C SER A 236 -2.04 -11.33 9.28
N ILE A 237 -1.40 -11.45 8.12
CA ILE A 237 -1.31 -12.74 7.42
C ILE A 237 -0.55 -13.79 8.25
N PHE A 238 0.34 -13.34 9.14
CA PHE A 238 1.15 -14.22 9.99
C PHE A 238 0.37 -14.85 11.16
N GLU A 239 -0.89 -14.46 11.36
CA GLU A 239 -1.82 -15.21 12.21
C GLU A 239 -2.31 -16.50 11.54
N ILE A 240 -1.98 -16.70 10.27
CA ILE A 240 -2.39 -17.88 9.47
C ILE A 240 -1.21 -18.86 9.38
N GLU A 241 -1.46 -20.09 9.76
CA GLU A 241 -0.46 -21.15 9.71
C GLU A 241 0.09 -21.36 8.29
N GLY A 242 1.41 -21.38 8.16
CA GLY A 242 2.14 -21.53 6.90
C GLY A 242 2.41 -20.24 6.14
N ALA A 243 1.86 -19.10 6.56
CA ALA A 243 2.06 -17.83 5.87
C ALA A 243 3.52 -17.36 5.87
N ARG A 244 4.29 -17.63 6.94
CA ARG A 244 5.70 -17.26 7.04
C ARG A 244 6.58 -17.86 5.92
N GLN A 245 6.11 -18.94 5.28
CA GLN A 245 6.81 -19.60 4.18
C GLN A 245 6.45 -19.07 2.78
N CYS A 246 5.43 -18.20 2.69
CA CYS A 246 4.94 -17.74 1.39
C CYS A 246 4.44 -16.29 1.36
N ALA A 247 4.58 -15.51 2.44
CA ALA A 247 4.06 -14.16 2.47
C ALA A 247 5.10 -13.12 2.91
N VAL A 248 5.01 -11.93 2.30
CA VAL A 248 5.57 -10.67 2.77
C VAL A 248 4.41 -9.79 3.20
N GLU A 249 4.48 -9.21 4.40
CA GLU A 249 3.46 -8.29 4.88
C GLU A 249 3.96 -6.85 4.83
N ILE A 250 3.14 -5.96 4.28
CA ILE A 250 3.47 -4.56 4.07
C ILE A 250 2.47 -3.71 4.83
N CYS A 251 2.99 -2.86 5.72
CA CYS A 251 2.22 -2.08 6.69
C CYS A 251 2.46 -0.59 6.54
N SER A 252 1.50 0.21 7.01
CA SER A 252 1.55 1.67 6.87
C SER A 252 1.12 2.39 8.13
N PHE A 253 1.89 3.39 8.54
CA PHE A 253 1.47 4.36 9.54
C PHE A 253 0.55 5.45 8.97
N SER A 254 0.31 5.48 7.67
CA SER A 254 -0.55 6.48 7.04
C SER A 254 -1.97 6.50 7.59
N LYS A 255 -2.49 5.34 8.04
CA LYS A 255 -3.87 5.20 8.55
C LYS A 255 -3.91 5.18 10.08
N ILE A 256 -3.13 4.33 10.71
CA ILE A 256 -3.10 4.19 12.17
C ILE A 256 -2.58 5.44 12.90
N ALA A 257 -1.64 6.17 12.29
CA ALA A 257 -1.02 7.36 12.88
C ALA A 257 -1.35 8.68 12.16
N GLY A 258 -2.16 8.65 11.10
CA GLY A 258 -2.41 9.82 10.27
C GLY A 258 -1.17 10.30 9.47
N PHE A 259 -0.18 9.43 9.23
CA PHE A 259 1.10 9.77 8.59
C PHE A 259 1.04 9.88 7.06
N THR A 260 -0.07 10.32 6.49
CA THR A 260 -0.20 10.47 5.04
C THR A 260 0.86 11.39 4.43
N GLY A 261 1.22 12.46 5.15
CA GLY A 261 2.28 13.41 4.77
C GLY A 261 3.62 13.20 5.48
N THR A 262 3.62 12.55 6.66
CA THR A 262 4.83 12.32 7.47
C THR A 262 5.69 11.20 6.92
N ARG A 263 5.08 10.21 6.30
CA ARG A 263 5.70 9.06 5.60
C ARG A 263 6.43 8.10 6.52
N CYS A 264 5.76 7.04 6.94
CA CYS A 264 6.35 5.88 7.60
C CYS A 264 5.53 4.62 7.31
N GLY A 265 6.20 3.51 7.21
CA GLY A 265 5.65 2.17 7.07
C GLY A 265 6.66 1.14 7.51
N TYR A 266 6.33 -0.11 7.36
CA TYR A 266 7.26 -1.21 7.56
C TYR A 266 6.85 -2.43 6.76
N THR A 267 7.84 -3.23 6.41
CA THR A 267 7.66 -4.52 5.76
C THR A 267 8.18 -5.62 6.67
N ILE A 268 7.44 -6.72 6.76
CA ILE A 268 7.84 -7.92 7.47
C ILE A 268 8.19 -8.99 6.44
N VAL A 269 9.43 -9.48 6.50
CA VAL A 269 9.91 -10.56 5.65
C VAL A 269 10.45 -11.68 6.55
N PRO A 270 9.72 -12.77 6.71
CA PRO A 270 10.12 -13.87 7.59
C PRO A 270 11.41 -14.57 7.15
N HIS A 271 12.14 -15.10 8.12
CA HIS A 271 13.35 -15.89 7.84
C HIS A 271 13.07 -17.21 7.09
N GLU A 272 11.86 -17.76 7.25
CA GLU A 272 11.42 -18.98 6.59
C GLU A 272 11.04 -18.80 5.12
N LEU A 273 11.01 -17.54 4.64
CA LEU A 273 10.60 -17.23 3.28
C LEU A 273 11.78 -17.45 2.31
N GLU A 274 11.74 -18.58 1.61
CA GLU A 274 12.77 -18.96 0.63
C GLU A 274 12.13 -19.27 -0.73
N ARG A 275 12.83 -18.90 -1.80
CA ARG A 275 12.50 -19.27 -3.17
C ARG A 275 13.78 -19.59 -3.94
N GLU A 276 13.75 -20.69 -4.71
CA GLU A 276 14.89 -21.14 -5.53
C GLU A 276 16.20 -21.21 -4.74
N GLY A 277 16.14 -21.62 -3.48
CA GLY A 277 17.29 -21.70 -2.58
C GLY A 277 17.82 -20.34 -2.08
N MET A 278 17.11 -19.25 -2.37
CA MET A 278 17.44 -17.90 -1.89
C MET A 278 16.50 -17.48 -0.76
N ASN A 279 17.08 -16.94 0.30
CA ASN A 279 16.31 -16.39 1.42
C ASN A 279 15.90 -14.94 1.11
N LEU A 280 14.58 -14.68 1.05
CA LEU A 280 14.04 -13.39 0.65
C LEU A 280 14.30 -12.29 1.69
N ASN A 281 14.38 -12.63 2.99
CA ASN A 281 14.75 -11.67 4.03
C ASN A 281 16.15 -11.09 3.77
N LYS A 282 17.13 -11.95 3.45
CA LYS A 282 18.50 -11.51 3.14
C LYS A 282 18.56 -10.70 1.84
N LEU A 283 17.76 -11.06 0.84
CA LEU A 283 17.69 -10.30 -0.42
C LEU A 283 17.06 -8.92 -0.17
N TRP A 284 15.99 -8.87 0.62
CA TRP A 284 15.34 -7.60 0.98
C TRP A 284 16.27 -6.71 1.81
N LEU A 285 16.95 -7.27 2.81
CA LEU A 285 17.96 -6.57 3.58
C LEU A 285 19.03 -5.93 2.67
N ARG A 286 19.60 -6.72 1.75
CA ARG A 286 20.61 -6.22 0.81
C ARG A 286 20.07 -5.12 -0.11
N ARG A 287 18.86 -5.30 -0.62
CA ARG A 287 18.22 -4.30 -1.48
C ARG A 287 17.98 -2.99 -0.72
N GLN A 288 17.44 -3.06 0.48
CA GLN A 288 17.16 -1.88 1.31
C GLN A 288 18.47 -1.16 1.68
N THR A 289 19.45 -1.87 2.20
CA THR A 289 20.77 -1.30 2.51
C THR A 289 21.46 -0.62 1.31
N THR A 290 21.18 -1.11 0.09
CA THR A 290 21.79 -0.52 -1.11
C THR A 290 21.07 0.73 -1.60
N LYS A 291 19.76 0.83 -1.40
CA LYS A 291 18.89 1.81 -2.07
C LYS A 291 18.15 2.77 -1.12
N PHE A 292 18.28 2.60 0.18
CA PHE A 292 17.52 3.34 1.17
C PHE A 292 18.33 3.57 2.45
N ASN A 293 18.38 4.80 2.96
CA ASN A 293 19.15 5.20 4.14
C ASN A 293 18.31 5.24 5.43
N GLY A 294 17.11 4.67 5.41
CA GLY A 294 16.23 4.67 6.57
C GLY A 294 15.31 5.90 6.69
N VAL A 295 14.33 5.78 7.55
CA VAL A 295 13.38 6.84 7.88
C VAL A 295 14.01 7.78 8.94
N PRO A 296 13.75 9.10 8.88
CA PRO A 296 14.27 10.03 9.86
C PRO A 296 13.93 9.64 11.31
N TYR A 297 14.87 9.89 12.23
CA TYR A 297 14.74 9.57 13.66
C TYR A 297 13.44 10.12 14.27
N VAL A 298 13.14 11.40 14.02
CA VAL A 298 11.94 12.09 14.53
C VAL A 298 10.65 11.37 14.09
N VAL A 299 10.59 10.90 12.85
CA VAL A 299 9.44 10.18 12.31
C VAL A 299 9.28 8.82 12.98
N GLN A 300 10.37 8.10 13.20
CA GLN A 300 10.34 6.80 13.88
C GLN A 300 9.95 6.92 15.37
N ARG A 301 10.38 7.99 16.07
CA ARG A 301 9.94 8.28 17.45
C ARG A 301 8.43 8.54 17.49
N ALA A 302 7.93 9.32 16.55
CA ALA A 302 6.50 9.57 16.40
C ALA A 302 5.70 8.30 16.08
N ALA A 303 6.22 7.44 15.20
CA ALA A 303 5.61 6.14 14.88
C ALA A 303 5.56 5.20 16.10
N ALA A 304 6.61 5.16 16.91
CA ALA A 304 6.64 4.35 18.12
C ALA A 304 5.61 4.81 19.17
N ALA A 305 5.30 6.12 19.23
CA ALA A 305 4.31 6.65 20.16
C ALA A 305 2.89 6.12 19.94
N VAL A 306 2.59 5.63 18.73
CA VAL A 306 1.28 5.01 18.39
C VAL A 306 1.04 3.72 19.20
N PHE A 307 2.09 3.02 19.59
CA PHE A 307 2.02 1.75 20.32
C PHE A 307 2.15 1.91 21.84
N THR A 308 2.04 3.14 22.36
CA THR A 308 2.03 3.41 23.80
C THR A 308 0.59 3.47 24.35
N GLU A 309 0.44 3.46 25.68
CA GLU A 309 -0.88 3.58 26.33
C GLU A 309 -1.60 4.90 26.02
N SER A 310 -0.86 5.92 25.57
CA SER A 310 -1.42 7.23 25.16
C SER A 310 -1.61 7.37 23.65
N GLY A 311 -1.28 6.32 22.90
CA GLY A 311 -1.37 6.25 21.44
C GLY A 311 -2.56 5.50 20.92
#